data_b4c7f691de406fcade7d96fe0481192a
#
_entry.id   b4c7f691de406fcade7d96fe0481192a
#
_cell.length_a   1.000
_cell.length_b   1.000
_cell.length_c   1.000
_cell.angle_alpha   90.00
_cell.angle_beta   90.00
_cell.angle_gamma   90.00
#
_symmetry.space_group_name_H-M   'P 1'
#
loop_
_entity.id
_entity.type
_entity.pdbx_description
1 polymer ?
#
loop_
_entity_poly.entity_id
_entity_poly.type
_entity_poly.pdbx_seq_one_letter_code
_entity_poly.pdbx_strand_id
1 'polypeptide(L)'
;MRNLFFNFLLLLLIGGLLSSCSLNKAPKIDVLSTAPTPELLFKINASIVKVNVATKEGGRGVGSGVVVAKDHIVTNCHVIANSRGVHVTKFGYSYSPHALIADWENDVCILKFKYLELNPVKLSTNNFLEYGTEVFGKSYGGNTVKPHTSFGRVRGIHQLNKNNFKVIQSSAWFAMGASGGGLFNYKGELIGITTFKTPGHTAFYYSMPVEIIKKMLIDGKESSITTQLKLPFWDTLTENQPFFMQVVGPIKNESWSELKKITTKWIHENPMDIEGLYHHAFTLYKLEKFSLAKNIFHKVIKKNNKHALAYLYLYKIANKENHQDDMSYYKSRVLKLDDSLIN
;
A
#
# COMPACT_ATOMS: atom_id res chain seq x y z
N MET A 1 -10.18 97.93 -14.29
CA MET A 1 -9.87 97.90 -15.72
C MET A 1 -9.66 96.37 -16.09
N ARG A 2 -10.65 95.76 -16.64
CA ARG A 2 -10.72 95.25 -18.04
C ARG A 2 -9.62 94.25 -18.36
N ASN A 3 -9.80 93.07 -18.86
CA ASN A 3 -10.81 92.36 -19.73
C ASN A 3 -10.59 90.87 -19.56
N LEU A 4 -11.54 90.03 -19.45
CA LEU A 4 -12.31 89.28 -20.52
C LEU A 4 -11.45 88.72 -21.66
N PHE A 5 -11.46 87.44 -21.84
CA PHE A 5 -11.96 86.68 -23.01
C PHE A 5 -11.59 85.21 -22.87
N PHE A 6 -12.57 84.35 -22.76
CA PHE A 6 -13.24 83.51 -23.78
C PHE A 6 -12.51 82.26 -24.25
N ASN A 7 -13.14 81.13 -23.90
CA ASN A 7 -13.41 79.92 -24.70
C ASN A 7 -12.32 79.27 -25.54
N PHE A 8 -12.12 77.96 -25.35
CA PHE A 8 -12.62 77.00 -26.34
C PHE A 8 -12.61 75.56 -25.73
N LEU A 9 -13.80 74.93 -25.82
CA LEU A 9 -14.12 73.54 -25.49
C LEU A 9 -13.53 72.66 -26.60
N LEU A 10 -12.69 71.71 -26.26
CA LEU A 10 -12.34 70.62 -27.18
C LEU A 10 -12.47 69.29 -26.49
N LEU A 11 -13.62 68.64 -26.74
CA LEU A 11 -13.87 67.23 -26.41
C LEU A 11 -12.96 66.36 -27.28
N LEU A 12 -12.00 65.66 -26.70
CA LEU A 12 -11.36 64.49 -27.31
C LEU A 12 -11.85 63.25 -26.63
N LEU A 13 -12.72 62.49 -27.35
CA LEU A 13 -13.09 61.12 -27.10
C LEU A 13 -11.83 60.26 -27.26
N ILE A 14 -11.25 59.80 -26.15
CA ILE A 14 -10.28 58.71 -26.19
C ILE A 14 -11.01 57.45 -25.73
N GLY A 15 -11.40 56.62 -26.71
CA GLY A 15 -11.93 55.29 -26.48
C GLY A 15 -10.84 54.42 -25.86
N GLY A 16 -10.91 54.21 -24.55
CA GLY A 16 -10.07 53.24 -23.85
C GLY A 16 -10.53 51.81 -24.20
N LEU A 17 -9.76 51.11 -25.00
CA LEU A 17 -9.81 49.67 -25.12
C LEU A 17 -9.46 49.04 -23.77
N LEU A 18 -10.47 48.65 -23.02
CA LEU A 18 -10.30 47.77 -21.87
C LEU A 18 -9.92 46.38 -22.41
N SER A 19 -8.62 46.12 -22.53
CA SER A 19 -8.07 44.79 -22.73
C SER A 19 -8.33 44.00 -21.46
N SER A 20 -9.34 43.15 -21.44
CA SER A 20 -9.59 42.20 -20.38
C SER A 20 -8.43 41.18 -20.34
N CYS A 21 -7.43 41.43 -19.49
CA CYS A 21 -6.50 40.40 -19.07
C CYS A 21 -7.30 39.28 -18.39
N SER A 22 -7.56 38.21 -19.13
CA SER A 22 -7.97 36.95 -18.54
C SER A 22 -6.82 36.49 -17.64
N LEU A 23 -7.01 36.61 -16.34
CA LEU A 23 -6.16 35.94 -15.35
C LEU A 23 -6.27 34.44 -15.59
N ASN A 24 -5.34 33.91 -16.40
CA ASN A 24 -5.09 32.48 -16.42
C ASN A 24 -4.84 32.06 -14.99
N LYS A 25 -5.81 31.34 -14.39
CA LYS A 25 -5.59 30.65 -13.12
C LYS A 25 -4.34 29.81 -13.30
N ALA A 26 -3.28 30.19 -12.56
CA ALA A 26 -2.10 29.35 -12.43
C ALA A 26 -2.54 27.92 -12.12
N PRO A 27 -1.91 26.90 -12.72
CA PRO A 27 -2.24 25.53 -12.40
C PRO A 27 -2.11 25.37 -10.89
N LYS A 28 -3.16 24.85 -10.23
CA LYS A 28 -3.07 24.45 -8.82
C LYS A 28 -1.86 23.51 -8.74
N ILE A 29 -0.79 23.99 -8.16
CA ILE A 29 0.30 23.13 -7.69
C ILE A 29 -0.39 22.21 -6.69
N ASP A 30 -0.47 20.93 -7.02
CA ASP A 30 -0.90 19.91 -6.06
C ASP A 30 -0.01 20.06 -4.84
N VAL A 31 -0.58 20.61 -3.79
CA VAL A 31 0.07 20.78 -2.49
C VAL A 31 0.54 19.38 -2.11
N LEU A 32 1.84 19.20 -1.97
CA LEU A 32 2.46 18.03 -1.39
C LEU A 32 1.56 17.52 -0.27
N SER A 33 1.13 16.26 -0.38
CA SER A 33 0.25 15.62 0.61
C SER A 33 0.89 15.81 1.98
N THR A 34 0.33 16.72 2.76
CA THR A 34 0.79 16.95 4.14
C THR A 34 0.56 15.68 4.93
N ALA A 35 1.54 15.29 5.75
CA ALA A 35 1.43 14.13 6.64
C ALA A 35 0.09 14.15 7.40
N PRO A 36 -0.52 13.00 7.70
CA PRO A 36 -1.77 12.93 8.42
C PRO A 36 -1.68 13.70 9.74
N THR A 37 -2.67 14.55 10.01
CA THR A 37 -2.70 15.33 11.26
C THR A 37 -2.86 14.43 12.49
N PRO A 38 -2.40 14.84 13.66
CA PRO A 38 -2.61 14.09 14.91
C PRO A 38 -4.09 13.79 15.17
N GLU A 39 -5.00 14.71 14.82
CA GLU A 39 -6.45 14.54 14.97
C GLU A 39 -7.00 13.43 14.08
N LEU A 40 -6.54 13.38 12.81
CA LEU A 40 -6.91 12.30 11.88
C LEU A 40 -6.39 10.95 12.39
N LEU A 41 -5.14 10.90 12.84
CA LEU A 41 -4.54 9.69 13.41
C LEU A 41 -5.29 9.24 14.67
N PHE A 42 -5.72 10.16 15.52
CA PHE A 42 -6.50 9.89 16.72
C PHE A 42 -7.90 9.36 16.35
N LYS A 43 -8.59 9.99 15.40
CA LYS A 43 -9.89 9.55 14.90
C LYS A 43 -9.83 8.10 14.38
N ILE A 44 -8.82 7.78 13.58
CA ILE A 44 -8.62 6.43 13.05
C ILE A 44 -8.32 5.44 14.17
N ASN A 45 -7.56 5.83 15.20
CA ASN A 45 -7.30 4.99 16.36
C ASN A 45 -8.59 4.43 17.00
N ALA A 46 -9.66 5.20 17.04
CA ALA A 46 -10.93 4.76 17.62
C ALA A 46 -11.51 3.53 16.89
N SER A 47 -11.24 3.39 15.60
CA SER A 47 -11.74 2.30 14.75
C SER A 47 -10.79 1.12 14.63
N ILE A 48 -9.57 1.18 15.21
CA ILE A 48 -8.62 0.05 15.25
C ILE A 48 -8.83 -0.71 16.54
N VAL A 49 -9.03 -2.01 16.44
CA VAL A 49 -9.36 -2.88 17.58
C VAL A 49 -8.31 -3.98 17.75
N LYS A 50 -8.22 -4.52 18.97
CA LYS A 50 -7.40 -5.69 19.27
C LYS A 50 -8.27 -6.94 19.16
N VAL A 51 -7.88 -7.90 18.34
CA VAL A 51 -8.54 -9.19 18.20
C VAL A 51 -7.82 -10.18 19.10
N ASN A 52 -8.54 -10.76 20.05
CA ASN A 52 -8.01 -11.73 21.00
C ASN A 52 -8.64 -13.10 20.70
N VAL A 53 -7.80 -14.12 20.72
CA VAL A 53 -8.18 -15.48 20.35
C VAL A 53 -7.76 -16.46 21.44
N ALA A 54 -8.68 -17.30 21.89
CA ALA A 54 -8.37 -18.50 22.63
C ALA A 54 -8.13 -19.64 21.65
N THR A 55 -6.94 -20.23 21.59
CA THR A 55 -6.64 -21.30 20.65
C THR A 55 -7.18 -22.65 21.12
N LYS A 56 -7.32 -23.61 20.21
CA LYS A 56 -7.80 -24.97 20.52
C LYS A 56 -6.87 -25.71 21.45
N GLU A 57 -5.59 -25.43 21.40
CA GLU A 57 -4.53 -25.99 22.26
C GLU A 57 -4.46 -25.34 23.65
N GLY A 58 -5.33 -24.37 23.97
CA GLY A 58 -5.35 -23.68 25.25
C GLY A 58 -4.45 -22.42 25.32
N GLY A 59 -3.81 -22.06 24.21
CA GLY A 59 -3.00 -20.84 24.08
C GLY A 59 -3.83 -19.57 23.82
N ARG A 60 -3.13 -18.47 23.67
CA ARG A 60 -3.70 -17.17 23.30
C ARG A 60 -3.06 -16.63 22.03
N GLY A 61 -3.88 -16.16 21.10
CA GLY A 61 -3.47 -15.43 19.91
C GLY A 61 -3.93 -13.97 19.98
N VAL A 62 -3.19 -13.10 19.31
CA VAL A 62 -3.52 -11.68 19.20
C VAL A 62 -3.36 -11.25 17.75
N GLY A 63 -4.35 -10.50 17.26
CA GLY A 63 -4.32 -9.79 16.00
C GLY A 63 -4.89 -8.38 16.14
N SER A 64 -5.05 -7.75 15.03
CA SER A 64 -5.69 -6.44 14.89
C SER A 64 -6.97 -6.56 14.07
N GLY A 65 -7.82 -5.55 14.14
CA GLY A 65 -8.97 -5.41 13.27
C GLY A 65 -9.29 -3.95 13.01
N VAL A 66 -10.08 -3.71 11.99
CA VAL A 66 -10.55 -2.38 11.59
C VAL A 66 -12.07 -2.40 11.49
N VAL A 67 -12.75 -1.44 12.11
CA VAL A 67 -14.20 -1.24 11.93
C VAL A 67 -14.42 -0.68 10.53
N VAL A 68 -15.11 -1.43 9.67
CA VAL A 68 -15.28 -1.09 8.23
C VAL A 68 -16.71 -0.73 7.84
N ALA A 69 -17.68 -1.15 8.65
CA ALA A 69 -19.10 -0.77 8.53
C ALA A 69 -19.75 -0.87 9.91
N LYS A 70 -21.00 -0.44 10.05
CA LYS A 70 -21.76 -0.62 11.30
C LYS A 70 -21.80 -2.12 11.64
N ASP A 71 -21.38 -2.46 12.87
CA ASP A 71 -21.34 -3.83 13.39
C ASP A 71 -20.44 -4.79 12.61
N HIS A 72 -19.44 -4.29 11.82
CA HIS A 72 -18.51 -5.12 11.04
C HIS A 72 -17.07 -4.73 11.31
N ILE A 73 -16.26 -5.71 11.68
CA ILE A 73 -14.80 -5.57 11.85
C ILE A 73 -14.10 -6.51 10.89
N VAL A 74 -13.21 -5.98 10.04
CA VAL A 74 -12.32 -6.80 9.22
C VAL A 74 -11.06 -7.17 10.01
N THR A 75 -10.60 -8.40 9.83
CA THR A 75 -9.33 -8.94 10.30
C THR A 75 -8.79 -9.95 9.29
N ASN A 76 -7.64 -10.54 9.52
CA ASN A 76 -7.19 -11.68 8.73
C ASN A 76 -7.81 -12.98 9.22
N CYS A 77 -8.07 -13.91 8.31
CA CYS A 77 -8.62 -15.20 8.64
C CYS A 77 -7.66 -16.07 9.46
N HIS A 78 -6.34 -16.01 9.17
CA HIS A 78 -5.33 -16.75 9.95
C HIS A 78 -5.28 -16.33 11.43
N VAL A 79 -5.68 -15.10 11.77
CA VAL A 79 -5.77 -14.63 13.16
C VAL A 79 -6.77 -15.47 13.96
N ILE A 80 -7.86 -15.89 13.31
CA ILE A 80 -8.96 -16.63 13.95
C ILE A 80 -8.98 -18.12 13.58
N ALA A 81 -8.06 -18.57 12.74
CA ALA A 81 -8.09 -19.90 12.12
C ALA A 81 -8.12 -21.07 13.11
N ASN A 82 -7.44 -20.99 14.22
CA ASN A 82 -7.36 -22.06 15.21
C ASN A 82 -8.01 -21.65 16.53
N SER A 83 -9.20 -21.00 16.48
CA SER A 83 -9.85 -20.47 17.67
C SER A 83 -10.91 -21.39 18.26
N ARG A 84 -11.00 -21.42 19.58
CA ARG A 84 -12.18 -21.84 20.36
C ARG A 84 -13.09 -20.67 20.69
N GLY A 85 -12.56 -19.48 20.69
CA GLY A 85 -13.28 -18.26 20.97
C GLY A 85 -12.52 -17.04 20.48
N VAL A 86 -13.27 -16.09 19.94
CA VAL A 86 -12.79 -14.80 19.43
C VAL A 86 -13.53 -13.70 20.16
N HIS A 87 -12.78 -12.71 20.63
CA HIS A 87 -13.36 -11.47 21.13
C HIS A 87 -12.51 -10.29 20.73
N VAL A 88 -13.15 -9.15 20.60
CA VAL A 88 -12.48 -7.91 20.22
C VAL A 88 -12.51 -6.95 21.40
N THR A 89 -11.37 -6.30 21.68
CA THR A 89 -11.29 -5.33 22.77
C THR A 89 -10.99 -3.93 22.26
N LYS A 90 -11.72 -2.95 22.82
CA LYS A 90 -11.50 -1.52 22.58
C LYS A 90 -11.99 -0.69 23.76
N PHE A 91 -11.19 0.30 24.19
CA PHE A 91 -11.53 1.21 25.30
C PHE A 91 -11.95 0.52 26.60
N GLY A 92 -11.41 -0.66 26.87
CA GLY A 92 -11.77 -1.45 28.06
C GLY A 92 -13.01 -2.35 27.86
N TYR A 93 -13.75 -2.20 26.79
CA TYR A 93 -14.90 -3.05 26.46
C TYR A 93 -14.46 -4.27 25.66
N SER A 94 -15.22 -5.36 25.80
CA SER A 94 -15.03 -6.61 25.07
C SER A 94 -16.30 -6.94 24.29
N TYR A 95 -16.13 -7.24 23.01
CA TYR A 95 -17.24 -7.54 22.07
C TYR A 95 -17.03 -8.95 21.51
N SER A 96 -18.08 -9.76 21.52
CA SER A 96 -18.08 -11.11 20.94
C SER A 96 -18.81 -11.09 19.60
N PRO A 97 -18.17 -11.52 18.52
CA PRO A 97 -18.83 -11.64 17.22
C PRO A 97 -19.84 -12.80 17.24
N HIS A 98 -20.93 -12.70 16.46
CA HIS A 98 -21.94 -13.73 16.33
C HIS A 98 -21.92 -14.44 14.98
N ALA A 99 -21.32 -13.84 13.96
CA ALA A 99 -21.19 -14.39 12.62
C ALA A 99 -19.89 -13.96 11.95
N LEU A 100 -19.55 -14.66 10.87
CA LEU A 100 -18.33 -14.49 10.10
C LEU A 100 -18.68 -14.45 8.60
N ILE A 101 -18.07 -13.51 7.87
CA ILE A 101 -17.94 -13.57 6.42
C ILE A 101 -16.45 -13.83 6.13
N ALA A 102 -16.12 -14.92 5.43
CA ALA A 102 -14.74 -15.36 5.26
C ALA A 102 -14.34 -15.56 3.80
N ASP A 103 -13.20 -14.97 3.45
CA ASP A 103 -12.42 -15.29 2.25
C ASP A 103 -11.07 -15.87 2.71
N TRP A 104 -11.06 -17.18 2.96
CA TRP A 104 -9.88 -17.89 3.48
C TRP A 104 -8.71 -17.87 2.50
N GLU A 105 -8.97 -17.93 1.20
CA GLU A 105 -7.94 -17.95 0.17
C GLU A 105 -7.18 -16.60 0.15
N ASN A 106 -7.89 -15.49 0.28
CA ASN A 106 -7.31 -14.15 0.33
C ASN A 106 -6.98 -13.68 1.76
N ASP A 107 -7.23 -14.53 2.77
CA ASP A 107 -6.94 -14.22 4.18
C ASP A 107 -7.67 -12.97 4.70
N VAL A 108 -8.89 -12.74 4.26
CA VAL A 108 -9.73 -11.62 4.70
C VAL A 108 -10.99 -12.15 5.37
N CYS A 109 -11.21 -11.79 6.62
CA CYS A 109 -12.36 -12.19 7.41
C CYS A 109 -13.08 -10.96 7.99
N ILE A 110 -14.41 -10.93 7.90
CA ILE A 110 -15.25 -9.89 8.51
C ILE A 110 -16.04 -10.52 9.65
N LEU A 111 -15.77 -10.06 10.87
CA LEU A 111 -16.49 -10.42 12.08
C LEU A 111 -17.73 -9.54 12.21
N LYS A 112 -18.90 -10.14 12.46
CA LYS A 112 -20.17 -9.42 12.66
C LYS A 112 -20.58 -9.40 14.13
N PHE A 113 -21.07 -8.24 14.54
CA PHE A 113 -21.50 -7.97 15.90
C PHE A 113 -22.98 -7.54 15.92
N LYS A 114 -23.65 -7.59 17.06
CA LYS A 114 -25.03 -7.08 17.20
C LYS A 114 -25.08 -5.65 17.69
N TYR A 115 -24.12 -5.24 18.51
CA TYR A 115 -24.13 -3.94 19.20
C TYR A 115 -22.70 -3.44 19.32
N LEU A 116 -22.08 -3.06 18.19
CA LEU A 116 -20.73 -2.51 18.17
C LEU A 116 -20.81 -0.97 18.15
N GLU A 117 -20.57 -0.34 19.28
CA GLU A 117 -20.59 1.12 19.43
C GLU A 117 -19.25 1.76 18.98
N LEU A 118 -18.75 1.36 17.81
CA LEU A 118 -17.51 1.87 17.23
C LEU A 118 -17.77 2.41 15.81
N ASN A 119 -17.16 3.56 15.51
CA ASN A 119 -17.32 4.20 14.20
C ASN A 119 -16.46 3.53 13.13
N PRO A 120 -17.01 3.28 11.93
CA PRO A 120 -16.23 2.74 10.83
C PRO A 120 -15.26 3.78 10.23
N VAL A 121 -14.16 3.30 9.68
CA VAL A 121 -13.28 4.09 8.83
C VAL A 121 -13.90 4.31 7.46
N LYS A 122 -13.43 5.34 6.75
CA LYS A 122 -13.77 5.52 5.34
C LYS A 122 -12.98 4.53 4.49
N LEU A 123 -13.65 3.75 3.65
CA LEU A 123 -13.02 2.88 2.66
C LEU A 123 -12.64 3.72 1.44
N SER A 124 -11.42 3.57 0.95
CA SER A 124 -10.98 4.29 -0.25
C SER A 124 -11.81 3.89 -1.47
N THR A 125 -12.25 4.87 -2.23
CA THR A 125 -12.94 4.67 -3.52
C THR A 125 -11.97 4.73 -4.70
N ASN A 126 -10.73 5.11 -4.45
CA ASN A 126 -9.71 5.23 -5.49
C ASN A 126 -9.14 3.84 -5.83
N ASN A 127 -9.45 3.35 -7.03
CA ASN A 127 -8.96 2.08 -7.54
C ASN A 127 -7.55 2.17 -8.14
N PHE A 128 -6.95 3.36 -8.19
CA PHE A 128 -5.63 3.59 -8.74
C PHE A 128 -4.63 3.88 -7.62
N LEU A 129 -4.09 2.82 -7.04
CA LEU A 129 -2.95 2.93 -6.16
C LEU A 129 -1.67 2.98 -7.03
N GLU A 130 -0.80 3.94 -6.74
CA GLU A 130 0.44 4.13 -7.48
C GLU A 130 1.67 3.87 -6.61
N TYR A 131 2.77 3.49 -7.24
CA TYR A 131 4.07 3.41 -6.58
C TYR A 131 4.48 4.76 -6.01
N GLY A 132 5.13 4.77 -4.87
CA GLY A 132 5.53 5.99 -4.17
C GLY A 132 4.39 6.68 -3.42
N THR A 133 3.13 6.22 -3.55
CA THR A 133 2.01 6.75 -2.76
C THR A 133 2.33 6.63 -1.28
N GLU A 134 2.23 7.75 -0.56
CA GLU A 134 2.43 7.81 0.89
C GLU A 134 1.29 7.14 1.61
N VAL A 135 1.64 6.25 2.53
CA VAL A 135 0.71 5.42 3.29
C VAL A 135 1.14 5.33 4.75
N PHE A 136 0.21 4.96 5.62
CA PHE A 136 0.52 4.60 6.99
C PHE A 136 -0.25 3.37 7.44
N GLY A 137 0.42 2.53 8.21
CA GLY A 137 -0.17 1.37 8.88
C GLY A 137 -0.64 1.71 10.29
N LYS A 138 -1.76 1.14 10.73
CA LYS A 138 -2.22 1.19 12.13
C LYS A 138 -2.66 -0.18 12.61
N SER A 139 -2.04 -0.65 13.70
CA SER A 139 -2.25 -2.00 14.22
C SER A 139 -1.76 -2.15 15.67
N TYR A 140 -2.15 -3.24 16.33
CA TYR A 140 -1.69 -3.63 17.66
C TYR A 140 -0.43 -4.56 17.63
N GLY A 141 0.48 -4.35 16.67
CA GLY A 141 1.70 -5.14 16.58
C GLY A 141 2.60 -5.02 17.82
N GLY A 142 3.38 -6.07 18.12
CA GLY A 142 4.34 -6.06 19.22
C GLY A 142 3.72 -6.07 20.63
N ASN A 143 2.52 -6.62 20.78
CA ASN A 143 1.77 -6.69 22.05
C ASN A 143 1.50 -5.32 22.72
N THR A 144 1.33 -4.28 21.92
CA THR A 144 1.09 -2.92 22.42
C THR A 144 -0.29 -2.76 23.03
N VAL A 145 -0.43 -1.82 23.98
CA VAL A 145 -1.71 -1.45 24.59
C VAL A 145 -2.52 -0.51 23.69
N LYS A 146 -1.83 0.30 22.88
CA LYS A 146 -2.41 1.25 21.93
C LYS A 146 -1.99 0.88 20.51
N PRO A 147 -2.82 1.18 19.48
CA PRO A 147 -2.41 0.96 18.10
C PRO A 147 -1.16 1.77 17.77
N HIS A 148 -0.19 1.11 17.16
CA HIS A 148 1.02 1.73 16.64
C HIS A 148 0.76 2.30 15.25
N THR A 149 1.45 3.39 14.89
CA THR A 149 1.44 3.98 13.55
C THR A 149 2.81 3.82 12.92
N SER A 150 2.86 3.32 11.69
CA SER A 150 4.07 3.28 10.88
C SER A 150 3.83 3.99 9.56
N PHE A 151 4.73 4.87 9.16
CA PHE A 151 4.66 5.58 7.88
C PHE A 151 5.51 4.87 6.84
N GLY A 152 5.12 4.99 5.58
CA GLY A 152 5.83 4.40 4.47
C GLY A 152 5.28 4.81 3.10
N ARG A 153 5.72 4.09 2.07
CA ARG A 153 5.30 4.30 0.68
C ARG A 153 4.95 2.97 0.04
N VAL A 154 4.05 2.99 -0.95
CA VAL A 154 3.79 1.83 -1.81
C VAL A 154 5.04 1.55 -2.64
N ARG A 155 5.55 0.33 -2.57
CA ARG A 155 6.76 -0.12 -3.26
C ARG A 155 6.50 -1.17 -4.34
N GLY A 156 5.38 -1.86 -4.27
CA GLY A 156 4.98 -2.88 -5.23
C GLY A 156 3.47 -3.08 -5.23
N ILE A 157 2.96 -3.51 -6.37
CA ILE A 157 1.55 -3.85 -6.57
C ILE A 157 1.52 -5.15 -7.34
N HIS A 158 1.16 -6.23 -6.64
CA HIS A 158 1.25 -7.59 -7.16
C HIS A 158 -0.12 -8.15 -7.52
N GLN A 159 -0.30 -8.55 -8.77
CA GLN A 159 -1.53 -9.17 -9.25
C GLN A 159 -1.68 -10.57 -8.66
N LEU A 160 -2.85 -10.88 -8.07
CA LEU A 160 -3.24 -12.25 -7.75
C LEU A 160 -3.87 -12.92 -8.97
N ASN A 161 -3.30 -14.03 -9.39
CA ASN A 161 -3.58 -14.69 -10.70
C ASN A 161 -5.04 -15.04 -10.97
N LYS A 162 -5.91 -15.17 -9.95
CA LYS A 162 -7.27 -15.67 -10.14
C LYS A 162 -8.38 -14.62 -10.03
N ASN A 163 -8.16 -13.48 -9.37
CA ASN A 163 -9.28 -12.64 -8.92
C ASN A 163 -9.15 -11.13 -9.22
N ASN A 164 -8.25 -10.70 -10.08
CA ASN A 164 -7.97 -9.28 -10.35
C ASN A 164 -7.65 -8.40 -9.13
N PHE A 165 -7.47 -8.99 -7.95
CA PHE A 165 -7.05 -8.28 -6.76
C PHE A 165 -5.55 -8.01 -6.79
N LYS A 166 -5.15 -6.87 -6.21
CA LYS A 166 -3.76 -6.42 -6.21
C LYS A 166 -3.24 -6.31 -4.79
N VAL A 167 -2.39 -7.26 -4.39
CA VAL A 167 -1.69 -7.19 -3.10
C VAL A 167 -0.78 -5.97 -3.08
N ILE A 168 -0.85 -5.20 -2.01
CA ILE A 168 -0.08 -3.97 -1.83
C ILE A 168 1.18 -4.29 -1.03
N GLN A 169 2.35 -4.03 -1.61
CA GLN A 169 3.62 -4.03 -0.91
C GLN A 169 3.97 -2.62 -0.51
N SER A 170 4.28 -2.39 0.77
CA SER A 170 4.67 -1.07 1.27
C SER A 170 5.88 -1.12 2.19
N SER A 171 6.48 0.04 2.46
CA SER A 171 7.50 0.20 3.49
C SER A 171 6.93 0.55 4.87
N ALA A 172 5.61 0.70 5.01
CA ALA A 172 4.95 0.85 6.30
C ALA A 172 5.07 -0.46 7.08
N TRP A 173 6.06 -0.52 7.98
CA TRP A 173 6.42 -1.72 8.70
C TRP A 173 5.39 -2.13 9.77
N PHE A 174 5.33 -3.41 10.07
CA PHE A 174 4.54 -3.92 11.18
C PHE A 174 5.16 -5.16 11.84
N ALA A 175 4.79 -5.42 13.09
CA ALA A 175 5.28 -6.53 13.91
C ALA A 175 4.23 -7.64 14.06
N MET A 176 4.57 -8.73 14.69
CA MET A 176 3.63 -9.80 15.09
C MET A 176 2.45 -9.22 15.87
N GLY A 177 1.23 -9.69 15.58
CA GLY A 177 -0.02 -9.16 16.13
C GLY A 177 -0.62 -7.99 15.34
N ALA A 178 0.07 -7.49 14.32
CA ALA A 178 -0.45 -6.45 13.44
C ALA A 178 -1.42 -6.97 12.37
N SER A 179 -1.43 -8.28 12.11
CA SER A 179 -2.34 -8.90 11.13
C SER A 179 -3.79 -8.48 11.36
N GLY A 180 -4.45 -8.01 10.29
CA GLY A 180 -5.80 -7.44 10.31
C GLY A 180 -5.84 -5.94 10.65
N GLY A 181 -4.73 -5.29 10.91
CA GLY A 181 -4.64 -3.83 11.04
C GLY A 181 -4.86 -3.12 9.71
N GLY A 182 -5.05 -1.80 9.73
CA GLY A 182 -5.32 -1.02 8.53
C GLY A 182 -4.07 -0.44 7.88
N LEU A 183 -4.03 -0.47 6.54
CA LEU A 183 -3.18 0.36 5.72
C LEU A 183 -4.02 1.49 5.14
N PHE A 184 -3.59 2.74 5.34
CA PHE A 184 -4.33 3.95 5.00
C PHE A 184 -3.54 4.85 4.06
N ASN A 185 -4.24 5.58 3.18
CA ASN A 185 -3.66 6.73 2.49
C ASN A 185 -3.60 7.95 3.45
N TYR A 186 -2.87 8.99 3.08
CA TYR A 186 -2.73 10.20 3.92
C TYR A 186 -4.03 11.01 4.10
N LYS A 187 -5.10 10.68 3.34
CA LYS A 187 -6.46 11.21 3.59
C LYS A 187 -7.20 10.45 4.70
N GLY A 188 -6.60 9.40 5.25
CA GLY A 188 -7.20 8.55 6.28
C GLY A 188 -8.21 7.54 5.75
N GLU A 189 -8.19 7.25 4.46
CA GLU A 189 -9.05 6.24 3.86
C GLU A 189 -8.33 4.88 3.87
N LEU A 190 -9.03 3.83 4.27
CA LEU A 190 -8.51 2.45 4.27
C LEU A 190 -8.30 1.99 2.83
N ILE A 191 -7.08 1.60 2.50
CA ILE A 191 -6.68 1.05 1.19
C ILE A 191 -6.40 -0.45 1.24
N GLY A 192 -6.21 -1.01 2.44
CA GLY A 192 -5.99 -2.44 2.64
C GLY A 192 -5.83 -2.80 4.11
N ILE A 193 -5.69 -4.10 4.40
CA ILE A 193 -5.37 -4.60 5.74
C ILE A 193 -3.99 -5.24 5.76
N THR A 194 -3.21 -4.94 6.80
CA THR A 194 -1.88 -5.53 7.01
C THR A 194 -2.02 -7.03 7.25
N THR A 195 -1.32 -7.85 6.47
CA THR A 195 -1.60 -9.29 6.44
C THR A 195 -0.36 -10.12 6.77
N PHE A 196 0.67 -10.08 5.94
CA PHE A 196 1.87 -10.87 6.14
C PHE A 196 3.12 -10.09 5.77
N LYS A 197 4.26 -10.56 6.26
CA LYS A 197 5.57 -10.02 5.94
C LYS A 197 6.54 -11.15 5.62
N THR A 198 7.51 -10.87 4.78
CA THR A 198 8.61 -11.80 4.56
C THR A 198 9.59 -11.76 5.73
N PRO A 199 10.27 -12.88 6.04
CA PRO A 199 11.30 -12.91 7.08
C PRO A 199 12.58 -12.17 6.63
N GLY A 200 13.34 -11.65 7.60
CA GLY A 200 14.68 -11.08 7.38
C GLY A 200 14.77 -9.58 7.61
N HIS A 201 16.01 -9.03 7.49
CA HIS A 201 16.28 -7.61 7.71
C HIS A 201 15.69 -6.71 6.61
N THR A 202 15.51 -7.23 5.40
CA THR A 202 14.86 -6.55 4.27
C THR A 202 13.42 -7.06 4.12
N ALA A 203 12.67 -7.05 5.22
CA ALA A 203 11.29 -7.53 5.20
C ALA A 203 10.42 -6.71 4.24
N PHE A 204 9.64 -7.42 3.45
CA PHE A 204 8.56 -6.83 2.67
C PHE A 204 7.26 -6.96 3.45
N TYR A 205 6.45 -5.89 3.43
CA TYR A 205 5.18 -5.82 4.17
C TYR A 205 4.04 -5.79 3.17
N TYR A 206 3.14 -6.76 3.28
CA TYR A 206 2.05 -6.97 2.34
C TYR A 206 0.70 -6.73 3.00
N SER A 207 -0.19 -6.09 2.25
CA SER A 207 -1.55 -5.80 2.68
C SER A 207 -2.54 -6.27 1.63
N MET A 208 -3.63 -6.88 2.07
CA MET A 208 -4.74 -7.25 1.19
C MET A 208 -5.58 -6.03 0.87
N PRO A 209 -5.97 -5.83 -0.38
CA PRO A 209 -6.59 -4.59 -0.83
C PRO A 209 -8.02 -4.43 -0.34
N VAL A 210 -8.46 -3.18 -0.18
CA VAL A 210 -9.81 -2.82 0.30
C VAL A 210 -10.93 -3.31 -0.62
N GLU A 211 -10.64 -3.57 -1.89
CA GLU A 211 -11.59 -4.09 -2.87
C GLU A 211 -12.19 -5.43 -2.45
N ILE A 212 -11.40 -6.31 -1.81
CA ILE A 212 -11.90 -7.58 -1.24
C ILE A 212 -12.93 -7.29 -0.15
N ILE A 213 -12.61 -6.36 0.76
CA ILE A 213 -13.50 -5.97 1.86
C ILE A 213 -14.83 -5.43 1.32
N LYS A 214 -14.78 -4.54 0.33
CA LYS A 214 -15.98 -3.97 -0.32
C LYS A 214 -16.84 -5.06 -0.94
N LYS A 215 -16.23 -5.99 -1.70
CA LYS A 215 -16.94 -7.12 -2.29
C LYS A 215 -17.60 -7.99 -1.22
N MET A 216 -16.86 -8.31 -0.14
CA MET A 216 -17.39 -9.13 0.95
C MET A 216 -18.54 -8.44 1.71
N LEU A 217 -18.51 -7.12 1.86
CA LEU A 217 -19.62 -6.37 2.48
C LEU A 217 -20.90 -6.37 1.63
N ILE A 218 -20.80 -6.56 0.30
CA ILE A 218 -21.94 -6.60 -0.64
C ILE A 218 -22.44 -8.03 -0.83
N ASP A 219 -21.55 -8.96 -1.17
CA ASP A 219 -21.89 -10.29 -1.66
C ASP A 219 -21.53 -11.40 -0.67
N GLY A 220 -20.91 -11.07 0.46
CA GLY A 220 -20.37 -12.03 1.39
C GLY A 220 -21.47 -12.85 2.09
N LYS A 221 -21.28 -14.16 2.12
CA LYS A 221 -22.17 -15.08 2.82
C LYS A 221 -21.75 -15.24 4.27
N GLU A 222 -22.71 -15.09 5.16
CA GLU A 222 -22.53 -15.31 6.59
C GLU A 222 -22.40 -16.79 6.92
N SER A 223 -21.51 -17.08 7.85
CA SER A 223 -21.34 -18.42 8.44
C SER A 223 -21.14 -18.31 9.95
N SER A 224 -21.25 -19.44 10.64
CA SER A 224 -20.83 -19.51 12.04
C SER A 224 -19.32 -19.28 12.16
N ILE A 225 -18.88 -18.82 13.34
CA ILE A 225 -17.44 -18.67 13.64
C ILE A 225 -16.85 -20.06 13.92
N THR A 226 -16.90 -20.92 12.93
CA THR A 226 -16.26 -22.23 12.97
C THR A 226 -15.00 -22.19 12.15
N THR A 227 -13.95 -22.71 12.72
CA THR A 227 -12.64 -22.75 12.09
C THR A 227 -12.64 -23.72 10.92
N GLN A 228 -12.59 -23.22 9.72
CA GLN A 228 -12.17 -24.00 8.57
C GLN A 228 -10.67 -23.80 8.38
N LEU A 229 -9.91 -24.87 8.47
CA LEU A 229 -8.47 -24.85 8.17
C LEU A 229 -8.28 -24.83 6.65
N LYS A 230 -8.41 -23.66 6.04
CA LYS A 230 -7.88 -23.42 4.70
C LYS A 230 -6.67 -22.53 4.83
N LEU A 231 -5.56 -22.96 4.23
CA LEU A 231 -4.36 -22.15 4.15
C LEU A 231 -4.58 -20.98 3.20
N PRO A 232 -4.18 -19.78 3.55
CA PRO A 232 -4.18 -18.65 2.63
C PRO A 232 -3.13 -18.86 1.53
N PHE A 233 -3.29 -18.18 0.39
CA PHE A 233 -2.41 -18.33 -0.76
C PHE A 233 -0.92 -18.15 -0.45
N TRP A 234 -0.60 -17.31 0.54
CA TRP A 234 0.78 -17.00 0.93
C TRP A 234 1.40 -18.05 1.88
N ASP A 235 0.60 -18.94 2.46
CA ASP A 235 1.04 -20.01 3.37
C ASP A 235 0.87 -21.42 2.74
N THR A 236 0.80 -21.48 1.43
CA THR A 236 0.79 -22.73 0.65
C THR A 236 2.20 -23.18 0.30
N LEU A 237 2.36 -24.38 -0.31
CA LEU A 237 3.65 -24.82 -0.83
C LEU A 237 4.22 -23.78 -1.80
N THR A 238 5.53 -23.57 -1.78
CA THR A 238 6.20 -22.49 -2.53
C THR A 238 5.89 -22.52 -4.03
N GLU A 239 5.79 -23.70 -4.63
CA GLU A 239 5.44 -23.88 -6.04
C GLU A 239 4.00 -23.44 -6.39
N ASN A 240 3.11 -23.38 -5.40
CA ASN A 240 1.72 -22.95 -5.54
C ASN A 240 1.50 -21.46 -5.18
N GLN A 241 2.52 -20.82 -4.62
CA GLN A 241 2.48 -19.39 -4.29
C GLN A 241 2.57 -18.52 -5.56
N PRO A 242 2.07 -17.28 -5.55
CA PRO A 242 2.33 -16.31 -6.60
C PRO A 242 3.85 -16.04 -6.78
N PHE A 243 4.28 -15.72 -7.98
CA PHE A 243 5.70 -15.51 -8.29
C PHE A 243 6.40 -14.51 -7.36
N PHE A 244 5.73 -13.44 -6.97
CA PHE A 244 6.31 -12.44 -6.07
C PHE A 244 6.62 -13.00 -4.66
N MET A 245 6.00 -14.10 -4.27
CA MET A 245 6.33 -14.85 -3.06
C MET A 245 7.46 -15.86 -3.31
N GLN A 246 7.43 -16.57 -4.44
CA GLN A 246 8.44 -17.57 -4.80
C GLN A 246 9.86 -16.99 -4.89
N VAL A 247 10.01 -15.70 -5.25
CA VAL A 247 11.33 -15.05 -5.36
C VAL A 247 11.98 -14.73 -4.00
N VAL A 248 11.21 -14.72 -2.92
CA VAL A 248 11.68 -14.27 -1.59
C VAL A 248 12.78 -15.18 -1.04
N GLY A 249 12.57 -16.50 -1.06
CA GLY A 249 13.54 -17.50 -0.59
C GLY A 249 14.88 -17.41 -1.33
N PRO A 250 14.90 -17.51 -2.65
CA PRO A 250 16.10 -17.38 -3.45
C PRO A 250 16.83 -16.03 -3.28
N ILE A 251 16.10 -14.91 -3.14
CA ILE A 251 16.72 -13.60 -2.86
C ILE A 251 17.44 -13.63 -1.51
N LYS A 252 16.77 -14.15 -0.46
CA LYS A 252 17.32 -14.22 0.89
C LYS A 252 18.56 -15.09 0.97
N ASN A 253 18.55 -16.23 0.25
CA ASN A 253 19.64 -17.22 0.26
C ASN A 253 20.68 -16.95 -0.82
N GLU A 254 20.57 -15.84 -1.57
CA GLU A 254 21.45 -15.48 -2.69
C GLU A 254 21.54 -16.58 -3.78
N SER A 255 20.48 -17.37 -3.93
CA SER A 255 20.41 -18.46 -4.92
C SER A 255 20.04 -17.92 -6.30
N TRP A 256 20.96 -17.17 -6.94
CA TRP A 256 20.69 -16.42 -8.18
C TRP A 256 20.32 -17.32 -9.37
N SER A 257 20.81 -18.55 -9.42
CA SER A 257 20.45 -19.52 -10.47
C SER A 257 19.01 -19.99 -10.33
N GLU A 258 18.53 -20.22 -9.11
CA GLU A 258 17.15 -20.57 -8.82
C GLU A 258 16.22 -19.37 -9.08
N LEU A 259 16.61 -18.18 -8.59
CA LEU A 259 15.88 -16.95 -8.86
C LEU A 259 15.72 -16.71 -10.37
N LYS A 260 16.76 -17.01 -11.18
CA LYS A 260 16.67 -16.90 -12.62
C LYS A 260 15.60 -17.82 -13.22
N LYS A 261 15.50 -19.06 -12.75
CA LYS A 261 14.47 -20.01 -13.23
C LYS A 261 13.06 -19.47 -12.96
N ILE A 262 12.82 -19.02 -11.72
CA ILE A 262 11.54 -18.45 -11.31
C ILE A 262 11.18 -17.19 -12.11
N THR A 263 12.11 -16.23 -12.19
CA THR A 263 11.85 -14.96 -12.88
C THR A 263 11.73 -15.13 -14.39
N THR A 264 12.43 -16.09 -14.99
CA THR A 264 12.28 -16.43 -16.43
C THR A 264 10.87 -17.00 -16.68
N LYS A 265 10.39 -17.91 -15.82
CA LYS A 265 9.03 -18.45 -15.90
C LYS A 265 8.00 -17.33 -15.71
N TRP A 266 8.22 -16.45 -14.72
CA TRP A 266 7.31 -15.34 -14.45
C TRP A 266 7.12 -14.42 -15.67
N ILE A 267 8.21 -13.94 -16.28
CA ILE A 267 8.11 -13.06 -17.46
C ILE A 267 7.61 -13.79 -18.73
N HIS A 268 7.78 -15.12 -18.81
CA HIS A 268 7.20 -15.92 -19.88
C HIS A 268 5.68 -16.01 -19.74
N GLU A 269 5.16 -16.28 -18.53
CA GLU A 269 3.72 -16.38 -18.29
C GLU A 269 3.03 -15.01 -18.23
N ASN A 270 3.74 -13.98 -17.74
CA ASN A 270 3.22 -12.63 -17.55
C ASN A 270 4.20 -11.56 -18.09
N PRO A 271 4.36 -11.46 -19.43
CA PRO A 271 5.40 -10.61 -20.05
C PRO A 271 5.21 -9.10 -19.84
N MET A 272 4.02 -8.70 -19.39
CA MET A 272 3.67 -7.31 -19.12
C MET A 272 3.75 -6.94 -17.64
N ASP A 273 3.97 -7.91 -16.76
CA ASP A 273 4.07 -7.70 -15.33
C ASP A 273 5.36 -6.91 -14.98
N ILE A 274 5.16 -5.77 -14.35
CA ILE A 274 6.25 -4.84 -14.02
C ILE A 274 7.17 -5.43 -12.97
N GLU A 275 6.61 -6.12 -11.97
CA GLU A 275 7.39 -6.77 -10.91
C GLU A 275 8.15 -7.98 -11.44
N GLY A 276 7.55 -8.75 -12.34
CA GLY A 276 8.24 -9.84 -13.04
C GLY A 276 9.46 -9.34 -13.83
N LEU A 277 9.28 -8.26 -14.58
CA LEU A 277 10.38 -7.61 -15.32
C LEU A 277 11.46 -7.07 -14.35
N TYR A 278 11.05 -6.40 -13.26
CA TYR A 278 11.97 -5.89 -12.26
C TYR A 278 12.79 -7.00 -11.61
N HIS A 279 12.16 -8.06 -11.12
CA HIS A 279 12.86 -9.18 -10.48
C HIS A 279 13.76 -9.93 -11.45
N HIS A 280 13.37 -10.04 -12.71
CA HIS A 280 14.25 -10.64 -13.73
C HIS A 280 15.48 -9.77 -14.02
N ALA A 281 15.31 -8.44 -14.14
CA ALA A 281 16.43 -7.51 -14.29
C ALA A 281 17.35 -7.52 -13.06
N PHE A 282 16.77 -7.55 -11.84
CA PHE A 282 17.51 -7.70 -10.60
C PHE A 282 18.35 -8.97 -10.58
N THR A 283 17.78 -10.10 -11.02
CA THR A 283 18.48 -11.37 -11.13
C THR A 283 19.67 -11.28 -12.09
N LEU A 284 19.47 -10.66 -13.25
CA LEU A 284 20.55 -10.44 -14.22
C LEU A 284 21.65 -9.54 -13.65
N TYR A 285 21.29 -8.50 -12.89
CA TYR A 285 22.26 -7.65 -12.20
C TYR A 285 23.09 -8.45 -11.19
N LYS A 286 22.47 -9.32 -10.41
CA LYS A 286 23.14 -10.20 -9.43
C LYS A 286 24.04 -11.24 -10.09
N LEU A 287 23.72 -11.63 -11.33
CA LEU A 287 24.55 -12.50 -12.18
C LEU A 287 25.57 -11.71 -13.03
N GLU A 288 25.78 -10.43 -12.71
CA GLU A 288 26.72 -9.52 -13.37
C GLU A 288 26.46 -9.31 -14.89
N LYS A 289 25.25 -9.62 -15.36
CA LYS A 289 24.83 -9.38 -16.74
C LYS A 289 24.29 -7.96 -16.90
N PHE A 290 25.14 -6.95 -16.64
CA PHE A 290 24.72 -5.56 -16.48
C PHE A 290 24.01 -4.97 -17.69
N SER A 291 24.51 -5.21 -18.91
CA SER A 291 23.88 -4.71 -20.14
C SER A 291 22.46 -5.25 -20.33
N LEU A 292 22.23 -6.55 -20.04
CA LEU A 292 20.89 -7.15 -20.13
C LEU A 292 19.97 -6.61 -19.03
N ALA A 293 20.48 -6.49 -17.81
CA ALA A 293 19.74 -5.91 -16.68
C ALA A 293 19.32 -4.47 -16.97
N LYS A 294 20.26 -3.62 -17.46
CA LYS A 294 20.00 -2.22 -17.84
C LYS A 294 18.84 -2.10 -18.84
N ASN A 295 18.87 -2.92 -19.90
CA ASN A 295 17.82 -2.92 -20.91
C ASN A 295 16.43 -3.25 -20.35
N ILE A 296 16.34 -4.19 -19.39
CA ILE A 296 15.05 -4.56 -18.79
C ILE A 296 14.62 -3.54 -17.75
N PHE A 297 15.54 -2.98 -16.93
CA PHE A 297 15.20 -1.88 -16.03
C PHE A 297 14.64 -0.65 -16.78
N HIS A 298 15.17 -0.35 -17.98
CA HIS A 298 14.60 0.69 -18.84
C HIS A 298 13.17 0.36 -19.27
N LYS A 299 12.85 -0.90 -19.57
CA LYS A 299 11.46 -1.32 -19.83
C LYS A 299 10.57 -1.11 -18.60
N VAL A 300 11.08 -1.41 -17.40
CA VAL A 300 10.36 -1.20 -16.14
C VAL A 300 10.03 0.28 -15.95
N ILE A 301 11.02 1.19 -16.01
CA ILE A 301 10.78 2.62 -15.81
C ILE A 301 9.98 3.28 -16.94
N LYS A 302 10.01 2.73 -18.15
CA LYS A 302 9.12 3.15 -19.26
C LYS A 302 7.66 2.80 -18.96
N LYS A 303 7.40 1.63 -18.36
CA LYS A 303 6.05 1.21 -17.98
C LYS A 303 5.56 1.90 -16.71
N ASN A 304 6.47 2.12 -15.76
CA ASN A 304 6.18 2.79 -14.49
C ASN A 304 7.35 3.71 -14.09
N ASN A 305 7.22 4.98 -14.39
CA ASN A 305 8.23 6.00 -14.11
C ASN A 305 8.34 6.36 -12.61
N LYS A 306 7.54 5.69 -11.74
CA LYS A 306 7.59 5.81 -10.27
C LYS A 306 8.24 4.60 -9.60
N HIS A 307 8.81 3.67 -10.34
CA HIS A 307 9.45 2.47 -9.80
C HIS A 307 10.85 2.78 -9.25
N ALA A 308 10.92 3.22 -7.99
CA ALA A 308 12.15 3.70 -7.35
C ALA A 308 13.30 2.66 -7.35
N LEU A 309 12.98 1.39 -7.10
CA LEU A 309 13.98 0.31 -7.08
C LEU A 309 14.62 0.08 -8.45
N ALA A 310 13.89 0.26 -9.55
CA ALA A 310 14.48 0.14 -10.89
C ALA A 310 15.49 1.26 -11.15
N TYR A 311 15.16 2.50 -10.75
CA TYR A 311 16.12 3.61 -10.80
C TYR A 311 17.33 3.38 -9.91
N LEU A 312 17.17 2.78 -8.73
CA LEU A 312 18.29 2.42 -7.85
C LEU A 312 19.28 1.47 -8.53
N TYR A 313 18.78 0.44 -9.21
CA TYR A 313 19.67 -0.51 -9.91
C TYR A 313 20.29 0.08 -11.18
N LEU A 314 19.58 0.96 -11.89
CA LEU A 314 20.19 1.74 -12.98
C LEU A 314 21.30 2.66 -12.45
N TYR A 315 21.12 3.33 -11.32
CA TYR A 315 22.15 4.09 -10.64
C TYR A 315 23.37 3.23 -10.28
N LYS A 316 23.14 2.03 -9.68
CA LYS A 316 24.21 1.10 -9.33
C LYS A 316 24.99 0.60 -10.55
N ILE A 317 24.32 0.37 -11.69
CA ILE A 317 24.97 -0.01 -12.96
C ILE A 317 25.79 1.16 -13.49
N ALA A 318 25.21 2.36 -13.58
CA ALA A 318 25.91 3.56 -14.04
C ALA A 318 27.18 3.86 -13.21
N ASN A 319 27.10 3.65 -11.88
CA ASN A 319 28.25 3.79 -10.99
C ASN A 319 29.35 2.76 -11.31
N LYS A 320 29.00 1.51 -11.58
CA LYS A 320 29.99 0.47 -12.00
C LYS A 320 30.61 0.76 -13.38
N GLU A 321 29.85 1.38 -14.27
CA GLU A 321 30.28 1.75 -15.63
C GLU A 321 30.98 3.13 -15.66
N ASN A 322 31.08 3.85 -14.53
CA ASN A 322 31.61 5.22 -14.38
C ASN A 322 30.92 6.26 -15.28
N HIS A 323 29.65 6.10 -15.59
CA HIS A 323 28.85 7.03 -16.39
C HIS A 323 28.23 8.13 -15.50
N GLN A 324 28.93 9.27 -15.34
CA GLN A 324 28.58 10.33 -14.37
C GLN A 324 27.21 10.96 -14.60
N ASP A 325 26.84 11.22 -15.85
CA ASP A 325 25.53 11.82 -16.19
C ASP A 325 24.38 10.90 -15.81
N ASP A 326 24.46 9.62 -16.17
CA ASP A 326 23.51 8.59 -15.83
C ASP A 326 23.40 8.42 -14.30
N MET A 327 24.54 8.41 -13.58
CA MET A 327 24.57 8.33 -12.12
C MET A 327 23.80 9.49 -11.48
N SER A 328 24.09 10.72 -11.91
CA SER A 328 23.44 11.93 -11.38
C SER A 328 21.93 11.90 -11.64
N TYR A 329 21.53 11.54 -12.86
CA TYR A 329 20.13 11.44 -13.23
C TYR A 329 19.38 10.38 -12.40
N TYR A 330 19.88 9.13 -12.38
CA TYR A 330 19.17 8.06 -11.67
C TYR A 330 19.15 8.29 -10.16
N LYS A 331 20.25 8.78 -9.57
CA LYS A 331 20.29 9.15 -8.15
C LYS A 331 19.23 10.19 -7.81
N SER A 332 19.09 11.24 -8.60
CA SER A 332 18.06 12.27 -8.41
C SER A 332 16.64 11.71 -8.47
N ARG A 333 16.41 10.74 -9.38
CA ARG A 333 15.11 10.05 -9.48
C ARG A 333 14.79 9.21 -8.25
N VAL A 334 15.78 8.45 -7.72
CA VAL A 334 15.60 7.67 -6.48
C VAL A 334 15.27 8.59 -5.32
N LEU A 335 16.08 9.65 -5.09
CA LEU A 335 15.85 10.61 -4.00
C LEU A 335 14.45 11.24 -4.05
N LYS A 336 13.98 11.57 -5.25
CA LYS A 336 12.62 12.11 -5.44
C LYS A 336 11.51 11.11 -5.14
N LEU A 337 11.72 9.84 -5.46
CA LEU A 337 10.68 8.79 -5.36
C LEU A 337 10.69 8.10 -3.98
N ASP A 338 11.87 7.78 -3.46
CA ASP A 338 12.06 7.12 -2.17
C ASP A 338 13.50 7.34 -1.69
N ASP A 339 13.74 8.39 -0.94
CA ASP A 339 15.05 8.79 -0.41
C ASP A 339 15.65 7.76 0.55
N SER A 340 14.80 6.97 1.23
CA SER A 340 15.24 5.90 2.14
C SER A 340 16.02 4.76 1.48
N LEU A 341 16.05 4.71 0.14
CA LEU A 341 16.79 3.68 -0.61
C LEU A 341 18.27 4.01 -0.84
N ILE A 342 18.69 5.26 -0.61
CA ILE A 342 20.08 5.74 -0.80
C ILE A 342 20.74 6.13 0.51
N ASN A 343 19.96 6.44 1.55
CA ASN A 343 20.45 6.81 2.89
C ASN A 343 20.84 5.60 3.72
#